data_973310e24a3acb2b478deeb2f299b316
#
_entry.id   973310e24a3acb2b478deeb2f299b316
#
_cell.length_a   1.000
_cell.length_b   1.000
_cell.length_c   1.000
_cell.angle_alpha   90.00
_cell.angle_beta   90.00
_cell.angle_gamma   90.00
#
_symmetry.space_group_name_H-M   'P 1'
#
loop_
_entity.id
_entity.type
_entity.pdbx_description
1 polymer ?
#
loop_
_entity_poly.entity_id
_entity_poly.type
_entity_poly.pdbx_seq_one_letter_code
_entity_poly.pdbx_strand_id
1 'polypeptide(L)'
;MVGAGVRGAGEPRDDESGTHPARLDPEKKSRRASERDATKRATWRERTAGIEPDRFVWIDETGSNLGLTRTHSRAPRGQRAYGDVPQRRGPNRTLITALTLDGFGPGLLLDEAIDRTTFDGYIVHRLAPTLKPGQIVVVDNLKVHYSDRARAAIEAQGAHLWYLPPYSPDLNPIEEAFSKVKTFLRTAAPRTLAEHSTAIWAALRTISPQDATGWFAHAGYLPTPPRSAEPNSRRRPHASFSAPHAAPPTTITLRIPTGVAFDHLW
;
A
#
# COMPACT_ATOMS: atom_id res chain seq x y z
N MET A 1 -46.76 45.49 -64.69
CA MET A 1 -46.10 46.65 -64.09
C MET A 1 -45.31 46.18 -62.92
N VAL A 2 -44.07 46.56 -62.92
CA VAL A 2 -42.94 46.06 -62.12
C VAL A 2 -43.08 46.51 -60.67
N GLY A 3 -42.87 45.58 -59.70
CA GLY A 3 -42.73 45.85 -58.26
C GLY A 3 -41.45 45.29 -57.72
N ALA A 4 -40.47 46.13 -57.44
CA ALA A 4 -39.13 45.79 -56.98
C ALA A 4 -39.15 45.31 -55.53
N GLY A 5 -38.54 44.20 -55.29
CA GLY A 5 -38.27 43.65 -53.96
C GLY A 5 -37.06 44.28 -53.26
N VAL A 6 -37.29 44.78 -52.07
CA VAL A 6 -36.25 45.29 -51.15
C VAL A 6 -35.58 44.08 -50.42
N ARG A 7 -34.26 43.96 -50.56
CA ARG A 7 -33.44 42.99 -49.79
C ARG A 7 -33.22 43.58 -48.41
N GLY A 8 -33.72 42.88 -47.39
CA GLY A 8 -33.42 43.19 -46.02
C GLY A 8 -31.94 42.78 -45.68
N ALA A 9 -31.27 43.78 -45.10
CA ALA A 9 -29.91 43.56 -44.55
C ALA A 9 -29.94 42.56 -43.37
N GLY A 10 -29.08 41.58 -43.41
CA GLY A 10 -28.90 40.63 -42.31
C GLY A 10 -28.22 41.33 -41.13
N GLU A 11 -28.81 41.19 -39.96
CA GLU A 11 -28.23 41.59 -38.70
C GLU A 11 -27.01 40.69 -38.37
N PRO A 12 -25.95 41.26 -37.75
CA PRO A 12 -24.83 40.46 -37.28
C PRO A 12 -25.29 39.55 -36.12
N ARG A 13 -25.02 38.24 -36.22
CA ARG A 13 -25.20 37.31 -35.13
C ARG A 13 -24.09 37.57 -34.11
N ASP A 14 -24.46 38.04 -32.93
CA ASP A 14 -23.59 38.10 -31.77
C ASP A 14 -23.13 36.69 -31.44
N ASP A 15 -21.83 36.47 -31.60
CA ASP A 15 -21.12 35.26 -31.19
C ASP A 15 -20.96 35.35 -29.68
N GLU A 16 -22.00 34.94 -28.94
CA GLU A 16 -21.90 34.72 -27.51
C GLU A 16 -21.00 33.51 -27.29
N SER A 17 -19.69 33.74 -27.16
CA SER A 17 -18.74 32.79 -26.56
C SER A 17 -19.10 32.62 -25.09
N GLY A 18 -20.22 31.98 -24.84
CA GLY A 18 -20.65 31.54 -23.51
C GLY A 18 -19.65 30.54 -22.97
N THR A 19 -18.76 30.97 -22.08
CA THR A 19 -18.01 30.10 -21.21
C THR A 19 -19.00 29.29 -20.39
N HIS A 20 -19.35 28.10 -20.87
CA HIS A 20 -20.14 27.18 -20.08
C HIS A 20 -19.37 26.89 -18.77
N PRO A 21 -19.99 27.12 -17.61
CA PRO A 21 -19.34 26.73 -16.35
C PRO A 21 -18.98 25.23 -16.41
N ALA A 22 -17.74 24.91 -16.04
CA ALA A 22 -17.27 23.54 -16.02
C ALA A 22 -18.30 22.67 -15.30
N ARG A 23 -18.82 21.65 -15.99
CA ARG A 23 -19.78 20.71 -15.41
C ARG A 23 -19.08 19.98 -14.27
N LEU A 24 -19.54 20.21 -13.05
CA LEU A 24 -19.04 19.50 -11.87
C LEU A 24 -19.75 18.16 -11.78
N ASP A 25 -19.03 17.09 -12.08
CA ASP A 25 -19.53 15.74 -11.86
C ASP A 25 -19.25 15.31 -10.39
N PRO A 26 -20.13 14.49 -9.79
CA PRO A 26 -19.93 14.03 -8.42
C PRO A 26 -18.71 13.14 -8.33
N GLU A 27 -17.64 13.66 -7.72
CA GLU A 27 -16.38 12.95 -7.47
C GLU A 27 -16.41 12.21 -6.14
N LYS A 28 -15.73 11.06 -6.09
CA LYS A 28 -15.56 10.32 -4.84
C LYS A 28 -14.73 11.14 -3.85
N LYS A 29 -15.34 11.50 -2.72
CA LYS A 29 -14.68 12.30 -1.68
C LYS A 29 -13.47 11.56 -1.09
N SER A 30 -12.27 12.11 -1.23
CA SER A 30 -11.09 11.64 -0.53
C SER A 30 -11.11 12.10 0.93
N ARG A 31 -10.95 11.16 1.86
CA ARG A 31 -10.88 11.46 3.30
C ARG A 31 -9.45 11.86 3.65
N ARG A 32 -9.31 12.94 4.40
CA ARG A 32 -8.04 13.42 4.97
C ARG A 32 -8.23 13.62 6.47
N ALA A 33 -7.22 13.28 7.28
CA ALA A 33 -7.23 13.59 8.69
C ALA A 33 -7.20 15.11 8.90
N SER A 34 -8.03 15.63 9.80
CA SER A 34 -8.05 17.04 10.16
C SER A 34 -6.78 17.46 10.92
N GLU A 35 -6.16 16.51 11.61
CA GLU A 35 -4.94 16.68 12.41
C GLU A 35 -3.66 16.69 11.59
N ARG A 36 -3.77 16.61 10.28
CA ARG A 36 -2.64 16.61 9.36
C ARG A 36 -1.89 17.94 9.39
N ASP A 37 -0.60 17.89 9.71
CA ASP A 37 0.28 19.05 9.79
C ASP A 37 0.92 19.37 8.43
N ALA A 38 0.47 20.44 7.80
CA ALA A 38 0.95 20.84 6.48
C ALA A 38 2.43 21.28 6.50
N THR A 39 2.88 21.92 7.59
CA THR A 39 4.26 22.41 7.73
C THR A 39 5.23 21.25 7.88
N LYS A 40 4.95 20.30 8.77
CA LYS A 40 5.77 19.08 8.93
C LYS A 40 5.86 18.28 7.64
N ARG A 41 4.79 18.24 6.86
CA ARG A 41 4.75 17.57 5.57
C ARG A 41 5.58 18.29 4.50
N ALA A 42 5.56 19.63 4.47
CA ALA A 42 6.42 20.40 3.58
C ALA A 42 7.91 20.16 3.92
N THR A 43 8.27 20.28 5.20
CA THR A 43 9.63 19.96 5.68
C THR A 43 10.06 18.52 5.36
N TRP A 44 9.14 17.55 5.46
CA TRP A 44 9.43 16.17 5.07
C TRP A 44 9.77 16.07 3.58
N ARG A 45 8.98 16.70 2.71
CA ARG A 45 9.23 16.70 1.26
C ARG A 45 10.54 17.35 0.90
N GLU A 46 10.88 18.48 1.55
CA GLU A 46 12.17 19.15 1.40
C GLU A 46 13.32 18.25 1.86
N ARG A 47 13.17 17.60 3.03
CA ARG A 47 14.17 16.70 3.59
C ARG A 47 14.43 15.47 2.72
N THR A 48 13.40 14.96 2.04
CA THR A 48 13.51 13.77 1.19
C THR A 48 13.86 14.10 -0.26
N ALA A 49 13.75 15.37 -0.66
CA ALA A 49 14.11 15.81 -2.01
C ALA A 49 15.59 15.53 -2.30
N GLY A 50 15.86 14.91 -3.46
CA GLY A 50 17.23 14.61 -3.90
C GLY A 50 17.90 13.42 -3.20
N ILE A 51 17.17 12.71 -2.32
CA ILE A 51 17.66 11.43 -1.77
C ILE A 51 17.31 10.32 -2.77
N GLU A 52 18.33 9.49 -3.09
CA GLU A 52 18.12 8.32 -3.94
C GLU A 52 17.09 7.37 -3.32
N PRO A 53 16.06 6.97 -4.06
CA PRO A 53 14.94 6.20 -3.51
C PRO A 53 15.30 4.81 -2.99
N ASP A 54 16.38 4.20 -3.49
CA ASP A 54 16.92 2.91 -3.04
C ASP A 54 17.50 2.96 -1.61
N ARG A 55 17.72 4.17 -1.09
CA ARG A 55 18.16 4.37 0.30
C ARG A 55 17.01 4.22 1.30
N PHE A 56 15.75 4.31 0.88
CA PHE A 56 14.62 4.20 1.79
C PHE A 56 14.22 2.75 2.06
N VAL A 57 14.00 2.45 3.33
CA VAL A 57 13.44 1.19 3.84
C VAL A 57 12.22 1.54 4.67
N TRP A 58 11.03 1.28 4.14
CA TRP A 58 9.76 1.61 4.76
C TRP A 58 9.28 0.46 5.62
N ILE A 59 8.96 0.71 6.88
CA ILE A 59 8.44 -0.31 7.81
C ILE A 59 7.06 0.11 8.24
N ASP A 60 6.16 -0.87 8.29
CA ASP A 60 4.82 -0.69 8.82
C ASP A 60 4.18 -2.03 9.16
N GLU A 61 3.03 -1.99 9.83
CA GLU A 61 2.24 -3.14 10.20
C GLU A 61 0.91 -3.19 9.45
N THR A 62 0.47 -4.41 9.21
CA THR A 62 -0.87 -4.61 8.67
C THR A 62 -1.59 -5.78 9.32
N GLY A 63 -2.84 -5.52 9.76
CA GLY A 63 -3.71 -6.56 10.31
C GLY A 63 -4.51 -7.27 9.22
N SER A 64 -4.72 -8.58 9.40
CA SER A 64 -5.60 -9.39 8.58
C SER A 64 -6.17 -10.57 9.35
N ASN A 65 -7.32 -11.10 8.90
CA ASN A 65 -7.99 -12.24 9.52
C ASN A 65 -8.73 -13.09 8.48
N LEU A 66 -9.33 -14.19 8.91
CA LEU A 66 -10.01 -15.15 8.03
C LEU A 66 -11.34 -14.62 7.42
N GLY A 67 -11.81 -13.45 7.86
CA GLY A 67 -13.01 -12.80 7.32
C GLY A 67 -12.78 -12.03 6.01
N LEU A 68 -11.54 -11.96 5.52
CA LEU A 68 -11.24 -11.28 4.26
C LEU A 68 -11.85 -12.05 3.09
N THR A 69 -12.75 -11.36 2.34
CA THR A 69 -13.40 -11.85 1.13
C THR A 69 -13.46 -10.77 0.08
N ARG A 70 -13.70 -11.15 -1.16
CA ARG A 70 -13.90 -10.19 -2.26
C ARG A 70 -15.05 -9.26 -1.93
N THR A 71 -14.84 -7.95 -2.05
CA THR A 71 -15.85 -6.92 -1.80
C THR A 71 -16.76 -6.68 -3.00
N HIS A 72 -16.37 -7.17 -4.17
CA HIS A 72 -17.12 -7.01 -5.42
C HIS A 72 -17.22 -8.34 -6.15
N SER A 73 -18.39 -8.59 -6.74
CA SER A 73 -18.67 -9.72 -7.62
C SER A 73 -19.48 -9.23 -8.82
N ARG A 74 -19.59 -10.06 -9.85
CA ARG A 74 -20.41 -9.77 -11.03
C ARG A 74 -21.68 -10.62 -11.00
N ALA A 75 -22.81 -9.98 -11.31
CA ALA A 75 -24.10 -10.65 -11.50
C ALA A 75 -24.77 -10.07 -12.76
N PRO A 76 -25.75 -10.76 -13.36
CA PRO A 76 -26.59 -10.18 -14.40
C PRO A 76 -27.22 -8.87 -13.94
N ARG A 77 -27.50 -7.97 -14.91
CA ARG A 77 -28.15 -6.69 -14.60
C ARG A 77 -29.47 -6.91 -13.84
N GLY A 78 -29.64 -6.19 -12.73
CA GLY A 78 -30.83 -6.30 -11.89
C GLY A 78 -30.79 -7.45 -10.86
N GLN A 79 -29.73 -8.25 -10.85
CA GLN A 79 -29.54 -9.30 -9.85
C GLN A 79 -28.46 -8.92 -8.84
N ARG A 80 -28.64 -9.37 -7.59
CA ARG A 80 -27.65 -9.16 -6.53
C ARG A 80 -26.62 -10.29 -6.56
N ALA A 81 -25.32 -9.94 -6.52
CA ALA A 81 -24.27 -10.93 -6.31
C ALA A 81 -24.19 -11.31 -4.83
N TYR A 82 -24.16 -12.61 -4.55
CA TYR A 82 -23.99 -13.16 -3.20
C TYR A 82 -22.61 -13.81 -3.07
N GLY A 83 -22.10 -13.88 -1.84
CA GLY A 83 -20.86 -14.57 -1.51
C GLY A 83 -20.84 -14.93 -0.04
N ASP A 84 -20.34 -16.14 0.26
CA ASP A 84 -20.25 -16.64 1.62
C ASP A 84 -19.06 -16.00 2.36
N VAL A 85 -19.35 -15.50 3.56
CA VAL A 85 -18.36 -14.89 4.45
C VAL A 85 -18.37 -15.63 5.77
N PRO A 86 -17.21 -16.01 6.34
CA PRO A 86 -17.17 -16.63 7.64
C PRO A 86 -17.77 -15.69 8.70
N GLN A 87 -18.72 -16.17 9.48
CA GLN A 87 -19.28 -15.42 10.59
C GLN A 87 -18.21 -15.20 11.68
N ARG A 88 -17.39 -16.22 11.93
CA ARG A 88 -16.23 -16.13 12.82
C ARG A 88 -14.99 -15.80 12.01
N ARG A 89 -14.45 -14.59 12.22
CA ARG A 89 -13.29 -14.08 11.47
C ARG A 89 -11.95 -14.62 11.97
N GLY A 90 -11.95 -15.43 13.06
CA GLY A 90 -10.73 -15.86 13.72
C GLY A 90 -9.97 -14.68 14.39
N PRO A 91 -8.79 -14.95 14.95
CA PRO A 91 -7.94 -13.92 15.50
C PRO A 91 -7.46 -12.95 14.41
N ASN A 92 -7.24 -11.71 14.80
CA ASN A 92 -6.56 -10.75 13.93
C ASN A 92 -5.04 -11.02 14.03
N ARG A 93 -4.40 -11.20 12.89
CA ARG A 93 -2.95 -11.43 12.79
C ARG A 93 -2.26 -10.18 12.26
N THR A 94 -1.13 -9.85 12.83
CA THR A 94 -0.35 -8.68 12.47
C THR A 94 0.91 -9.12 11.72
N LEU A 95 1.08 -8.59 10.53
CA LEU A 95 2.30 -8.69 9.75
C LEU A 95 3.07 -7.39 9.90
N ILE A 96 4.31 -7.43 10.39
CA ILE A 96 5.30 -6.35 10.24
C ILE A 96 6.30 -6.74 9.18
N THR A 97 6.63 -5.82 8.30
CA THR A 97 7.60 -6.04 7.22
C THR A 97 8.21 -4.73 6.74
N ALA A 98 9.26 -4.82 5.96
CA ALA A 98 9.91 -3.68 5.32
C ALA A 98 9.64 -3.70 3.80
N LEU A 99 9.52 -2.52 3.19
CA LEU A 99 9.44 -2.33 1.74
C LEU A 99 10.63 -1.51 1.26
N THR A 100 11.28 -1.99 0.22
CA THR A 100 12.33 -1.30 -0.55
C THR A 100 11.94 -1.25 -2.03
N LEU A 101 12.76 -0.66 -2.89
CA LEU A 101 12.56 -0.75 -4.34
C LEU A 101 12.64 -2.18 -4.89
N ASP A 102 13.33 -3.08 -4.20
CA ASP A 102 13.44 -4.50 -4.58
C ASP A 102 12.18 -5.31 -4.21
N GLY A 103 11.25 -4.71 -3.47
CA GLY A 103 10.06 -5.35 -2.94
C GLY A 103 10.09 -5.49 -1.41
N PHE A 104 9.35 -6.48 -0.88
CA PHE A 104 9.33 -6.73 0.56
C PHE A 104 10.61 -7.38 1.06
N GLY A 105 11.13 -6.84 2.17
CA GLY A 105 12.22 -7.39 2.96
C GLY A 105 11.74 -8.43 4.00
N PRO A 106 12.51 -8.59 5.09
CA PRO A 106 12.16 -9.53 6.15
C PRO A 106 10.79 -9.19 6.76
N GLY A 107 9.96 -10.21 6.96
CA GLY A 107 8.66 -10.09 7.61
C GLY A 107 8.56 -10.93 8.87
N LEU A 108 7.67 -10.51 9.78
CA LEU A 108 7.28 -11.27 10.97
C LEU A 108 5.76 -11.26 11.07
N LEU A 109 5.17 -12.44 11.21
CA LEU A 109 3.73 -12.64 11.36
C LEU A 109 3.41 -13.04 12.79
N LEU A 110 2.50 -12.30 13.43
CA LEU A 110 2.12 -12.46 14.83
C LEU A 110 0.63 -12.75 14.94
N ASP A 111 0.23 -13.46 15.97
CA ASP A 111 -1.19 -13.74 16.29
C ASP A 111 -1.82 -12.66 17.17
N GLU A 112 -1.10 -11.57 17.43
CA GLU A 112 -1.49 -10.44 18.29
C GLU A 112 -1.04 -9.09 17.71
N ALA A 113 -1.43 -8.00 18.36
CA ALA A 113 -0.95 -6.67 18.03
C ALA A 113 0.52 -6.51 18.44
N ILE A 114 1.25 -5.65 17.73
CA ILE A 114 2.65 -5.34 18.04
C ILE A 114 2.72 -4.42 19.25
N ASP A 115 3.53 -4.82 20.21
CA ASP A 115 4.02 -3.98 21.28
C ASP A 115 5.46 -3.51 21.02
N ARG A 116 5.99 -2.67 21.89
CA ARG A 116 7.37 -2.15 21.75
C ARG A 116 8.41 -3.27 21.79
N THR A 117 8.24 -4.27 22.64
CA THR A 117 9.19 -5.38 22.77
C THR A 117 9.27 -6.20 21.51
N THR A 118 8.13 -6.48 20.91
CA THR A 118 8.04 -7.22 19.65
C THR A 118 8.59 -6.39 18.48
N PHE A 119 8.30 -5.08 18.44
CA PHE A 119 8.88 -4.16 17.47
C PHE A 119 10.41 -4.14 17.56
N ASP A 120 10.97 -3.99 18.78
CA ASP A 120 12.41 -4.04 19.01
C ASP A 120 13.01 -5.36 18.55
N GLY A 121 12.36 -6.48 18.89
CA GLY A 121 12.78 -7.80 18.46
C GLY A 121 12.83 -7.95 16.94
N TYR A 122 11.80 -7.44 16.24
CA TYR A 122 11.79 -7.42 14.78
C TYR A 122 12.94 -6.58 14.22
N ILE A 123 13.14 -5.36 14.72
CA ILE A 123 14.23 -4.47 14.27
C ILE A 123 15.59 -5.14 14.49
N VAL A 124 15.89 -5.58 15.72
CA VAL A 124 17.20 -6.11 16.10
C VAL A 124 17.52 -7.41 15.38
N HIS A 125 16.57 -8.35 15.33
CA HIS A 125 16.87 -9.71 14.90
C HIS A 125 16.48 -10.01 13.44
N ARG A 126 15.68 -9.17 12.82
CA ARG A 126 15.21 -9.40 11.44
C ARG A 126 15.65 -8.33 10.47
N LEU A 127 15.41 -7.06 10.80
CA LEU A 127 15.67 -5.97 9.87
C LEU A 127 17.12 -5.51 9.89
N ALA A 128 17.66 -5.15 11.07
CA ALA A 128 18.99 -4.56 11.19
C ALA A 128 20.08 -5.37 10.47
N PRO A 129 20.11 -6.73 10.56
CA PRO A 129 21.09 -7.52 9.84
C PRO A 129 21.05 -7.41 8.30
N THR A 130 19.96 -6.88 7.74
CA THR A 130 19.77 -6.71 6.28
C THR A 130 20.07 -5.30 5.79
N LEU A 131 20.24 -4.35 6.72
CA LEU A 131 20.47 -2.96 6.39
C LEU A 131 21.88 -2.72 5.85
N LYS A 132 21.98 -1.72 4.97
CA LYS A 132 23.24 -1.25 4.39
C LYS A 132 23.57 0.15 4.93
N PRO A 133 24.86 0.51 5.08
CA PRO A 133 25.25 1.86 5.46
C PRO A 133 24.62 2.92 4.55
N GLY A 134 24.16 4.01 5.16
CA GLY A 134 23.52 5.11 4.47
C GLY A 134 22.04 4.91 4.14
N GLN A 135 21.43 3.75 4.42
CA GLN A 135 19.98 3.56 4.28
C GLN A 135 19.21 4.37 5.33
N ILE A 136 17.98 4.69 5.00
CA ILE A 136 17.05 5.46 5.83
C ILE A 136 15.83 4.59 6.11
N VAL A 137 15.77 4.09 7.32
CA VAL A 137 14.61 3.34 7.81
C VAL A 137 13.53 4.34 8.20
N VAL A 138 12.37 4.23 7.58
CA VAL A 138 11.22 5.12 7.82
C VAL A 138 10.10 4.32 8.48
N VAL A 139 9.62 4.83 9.59
CA VAL A 139 8.48 4.28 10.34
C VAL A 139 7.41 5.37 10.53
N ASP A 140 6.18 4.97 10.82
CA ASP A 140 5.16 5.91 11.19
C ASP A 140 5.42 6.55 12.57
N ASN A 141 4.56 7.48 12.97
CA ASN A 141 4.73 8.26 14.19
C ASN A 141 3.96 7.66 15.40
N LEU A 142 3.80 6.35 15.47
CA LEU A 142 3.19 5.70 16.64
C LEU A 142 4.17 5.61 17.81
N LYS A 143 3.66 5.72 19.03
CA LYS A 143 4.46 5.70 20.26
C LYS A 143 5.27 4.42 20.45
N VAL A 144 4.79 3.30 19.96
CA VAL A 144 5.48 2.00 20.05
C VAL A 144 6.79 1.99 19.27
N HIS A 145 6.92 2.82 18.23
CA HIS A 145 8.12 2.91 17.39
C HIS A 145 9.21 3.82 17.97
N TYR A 146 8.91 4.59 19.03
CA TYR A 146 9.92 5.41 19.72
C TYR A 146 10.72 4.53 20.68
N SER A 147 11.74 3.86 20.15
CA SER A 147 12.59 2.95 20.91
C SER A 147 14.06 3.27 20.67
N ASP A 148 14.79 3.49 21.77
CA ASP A 148 16.23 3.71 21.72
C ASP A 148 16.97 2.42 21.32
N ARG A 149 16.44 1.25 21.68
CA ARG A 149 17.00 -0.05 21.29
C ARG A 149 16.89 -0.29 19.78
N ALA A 150 15.73 -0.01 19.19
CA ALA A 150 15.54 -0.09 17.76
C ALA A 150 16.43 0.90 17.01
N ARG A 151 16.52 2.16 17.51
CA ARG A 151 17.39 3.19 16.96
C ARG A 151 18.84 2.75 16.97
N ALA A 152 19.34 2.32 18.12
CA ALA A 152 20.73 1.89 18.27
C ALA A 152 21.08 0.71 17.33
N ALA A 153 20.17 -0.25 17.17
CA ALA A 153 20.36 -1.38 16.26
C ALA A 153 20.44 -0.96 14.78
N ILE A 154 19.64 0.01 14.36
CA ILE A 154 19.67 0.57 13.01
C ILE A 154 20.95 1.37 12.78
N GLU A 155 21.29 2.24 13.73
CA GLU A 155 22.48 3.12 13.65
C GLU A 155 23.80 2.31 13.69
N ALA A 156 23.81 1.17 14.41
CA ALA A 156 24.95 0.24 14.40
C ALA A 156 25.25 -0.34 13.01
N GLN A 157 24.29 -0.36 12.10
CA GLN A 157 24.47 -0.75 10.69
C GLN A 157 24.88 0.43 9.78
N GLY A 158 25.12 1.61 10.34
CA GLY A 158 25.37 2.83 9.56
C GLY A 158 24.14 3.38 8.84
N ALA A 159 22.94 2.95 9.23
CA ALA A 159 21.66 3.42 8.72
C ALA A 159 21.06 4.49 9.65
N HIS A 160 19.97 5.13 9.22
CA HIS A 160 19.29 6.19 9.97
C HIS A 160 17.84 5.84 10.22
N LEU A 161 17.29 6.17 11.40
CA LEU A 161 15.87 6.01 11.70
C LEU A 161 15.16 7.37 11.61
N TRP A 162 14.14 7.43 10.73
CA TRP A 162 13.31 8.62 10.53
C TRP A 162 11.84 8.29 10.81
N TYR A 163 11.10 9.29 11.30
CA TYR A 163 9.67 9.20 11.57
C TYR A 163 8.88 10.01 10.55
N LEU A 164 7.82 9.42 10.00
CA LEU A 164 6.87 10.12 9.14
C LEU A 164 6.18 11.27 9.89
N PRO A 165 5.78 12.34 9.18
CA PRO A 165 4.85 13.31 9.75
C PRO A 165 3.56 12.63 10.19
N PRO A 166 2.96 13.06 11.33
CA PRO A 166 1.71 12.48 11.81
C PRO A 166 0.62 12.51 10.75
N TYR A 167 -0.23 11.48 10.75
CA TYR A 167 -1.39 11.37 9.85
C TYR A 167 -1.07 11.52 8.36
N SER A 168 0.02 10.91 7.91
CA SER A 168 0.53 11.02 6.55
C SER A 168 0.70 9.67 5.83
N PRO A 169 -0.32 8.79 5.78
CA PRO A 169 -0.21 7.49 5.12
C PRO A 169 0.04 7.62 3.61
N ASP A 170 -0.36 8.72 3.00
CA ASP A 170 -0.10 9.03 1.59
C ASP A 170 1.38 9.34 1.27
N LEU A 171 2.22 9.49 2.28
CA LEU A 171 3.67 9.57 2.16
C LEU A 171 4.35 8.22 2.44
N ASN A 172 3.59 7.17 2.71
CA ASN A 172 4.09 5.85 3.05
C ASN A 172 3.80 4.84 1.93
N PRO A 173 4.76 4.51 1.05
CA PRO A 173 4.51 3.63 -0.09
C PRO A 173 4.14 2.18 0.31
N ILE A 174 4.49 1.73 1.52
CA ILE A 174 4.16 0.39 2.01
C ILE A 174 2.64 0.18 2.21
N GLU A 175 1.87 1.26 2.42
CA GLU A 175 0.42 1.19 2.55
C GLU A 175 -0.26 0.69 1.26
N GLU A 176 0.26 1.09 0.09
CA GLU A 176 -0.22 0.58 -1.19
C GLU A 176 0.19 -0.88 -1.40
N ALA A 177 1.40 -1.24 -0.99
CA ALA A 177 1.85 -2.63 -0.99
C ALA A 177 0.92 -3.51 -0.13
N PHE A 178 0.55 -3.06 1.06
CA PHE A 178 -0.43 -3.75 1.92
C PHE A 178 -1.82 -3.83 1.29
N SER A 179 -2.24 -2.81 0.53
CA SER A 179 -3.50 -2.86 -0.22
C SER A 179 -3.48 -4.00 -1.25
N LYS A 180 -2.37 -4.20 -1.97
CA LYS A 180 -2.18 -5.33 -2.90
C LYS A 180 -2.19 -6.67 -2.16
N VAL A 181 -1.47 -6.79 -1.04
CA VAL A 181 -1.48 -7.98 -0.17
C VAL A 181 -2.90 -8.31 0.29
N LYS A 182 -3.65 -7.33 0.82
CA LYS A 182 -5.05 -7.54 1.24
C LYS A 182 -5.96 -7.94 0.08
N THR A 183 -5.71 -7.45 -1.12
CA THR A 183 -6.45 -7.84 -2.33
C THR A 183 -6.16 -9.29 -2.70
N PHE A 184 -4.92 -9.73 -2.61
CA PHE A 184 -4.54 -11.12 -2.79
C PHE A 184 -5.24 -12.02 -1.75
N LEU A 185 -5.18 -11.66 -0.46
CA LEU A 185 -5.83 -12.42 0.62
C LEU A 185 -7.35 -12.51 0.43
N ARG A 186 -8.01 -11.43 -0.01
CA ARG A 186 -9.46 -11.46 -0.34
C ARG A 186 -9.76 -12.42 -1.49
N THR A 187 -8.86 -12.56 -2.43
CA THR A 187 -9.02 -13.48 -3.57
C THR A 187 -8.74 -14.92 -3.18
N ALA A 188 -7.68 -15.16 -2.40
CA ALA A 188 -7.32 -16.49 -1.89
C ALA A 188 -8.35 -17.00 -0.87
N ALA A 189 -9.00 -16.08 -0.13
CA ALA A 189 -10.04 -16.37 0.86
C ALA A 189 -9.67 -17.53 1.82
N PRO A 190 -8.51 -17.49 2.51
CA PRO A 190 -8.08 -18.56 3.42
C PRO A 190 -9.10 -18.74 4.55
N ARG A 191 -9.31 -20.00 4.99
CA ARG A 191 -10.31 -20.35 6.02
C ARG A 191 -9.70 -20.93 7.28
N THR A 192 -8.40 -21.25 7.25
CA THR A 192 -7.64 -21.71 8.40
C THR A 192 -6.43 -20.80 8.65
N LEU A 193 -5.90 -20.79 9.87
CA LEU A 193 -4.70 -20.00 10.20
C LEU A 193 -3.47 -20.45 9.41
N ALA A 194 -3.37 -21.75 9.11
CA ALA A 194 -2.29 -22.28 8.29
C ALA A 194 -2.37 -21.77 6.84
N GLU A 195 -3.55 -21.85 6.22
CA GLU A 195 -3.79 -21.29 4.88
C GLU A 195 -3.55 -19.79 4.86
N HIS A 196 -3.96 -19.07 5.92
CA HIS A 196 -3.76 -17.63 6.02
C HIS A 196 -2.28 -17.26 6.06
N SER A 197 -1.46 -17.99 6.86
CA SER A 197 0.00 -17.80 6.85
C SER A 197 0.58 -18.04 5.46
N THR A 198 0.23 -19.15 4.84
CA THR A 198 0.71 -19.51 3.49
C THR A 198 0.31 -18.43 2.47
N ALA A 199 -0.92 -17.95 2.52
CA ALA A 199 -1.41 -16.91 1.63
C ALA A 199 -0.71 -15.56 1.85
N ILE A 200 -0.40 -15.16 3.10
CA ILE A 200 0.37 -13.95 3.39
C ILE A 200 1.75 -14.04 2.74
N TRP A 201 2.51 -15.11 3.00
CA TRP A 201 3.85 -15.26 2.42
C TRP A 201 3.81 -15.37 0.89
N ALA A 202 2.79 -16.00 0.33
CA ALA A 202 2.57 -16.02 -1.12
C ALA A 202 2.30 -14.61 -1.66
N ALA A 203 1.46 -13.82 -0.98
CA ALA A 203 1.15 -12.44 -1.38
C ALA A 203 2.40 -11.56 -1.40
N LEU A 204 3.27 -11.64 -0.37
CA LEU A 204 4.50 -10.86 -0.33
C LEU A 204 5.39 -11.14 -1.55
N ARG A 205 5.49 -12.41 -1.98
CA ARG A 205 6.26 -12.81 -3.16
C ARG A 205 5.69 -12.32 -4.50
N THR A 206 4.44 -11.87 -4.54
CA THR A 206 3.84 -11.29 -5.76
C THR A 206 4.21 -9.82 -5.98
N ILE A 207 4.85 -9.19 -5.00
CA ILE A 207 5.26 -7.81 -5.10
C ILE A 207 6.57 -7.74 -5.88
N SER A 208 6.52 -7.07 -7.02
CA SER A 208 7.68 -6.90 -7.90
C SER A 208 8.38 -5.55 -7.66
N PRO A 209 9.64 -5.40 -8.10
CA PRO A 209 10.31 -4.11 -8.11
C PRO A 209 9.56 -3.03 -8.90
N GLN A 210 8.82 -3.41 -9.95
CA GLN A 210 7.98 -2.49 -10.73
C GLN A 210 6.81 -1.96 -9.90
N ASP A 211 6.16 -2.82 -9.10
CA ASP A 211 5.12 -2.40 -8.17
C ASP A 211 5.70 -1.39 -7.15
N ALA A 212 6.83 -1.73 -6.51
CA ALA A 212 7.48 -0.87 -5.53
C ALA A 212 7.85 0.49 -6.14
N THR A 213 8.46 0.50 -7.32
CA THR A 213 8.78 1.73 -8.06
C THR A 213 7.53 2.58 -8.31
N GLY A 214 6.41 1.97 -8.71
CA GLY A 214 5.14 2.68 -8.89
C GLY A 214 4.62 3.34 -7.61
N TRP A 215 4.70 2.65 -6.48
CA TRP A 215 4.26 3.17 -5.18
C TRP A 215 5.19 4.27 -4.65
N PHE A 216 6.51 4.12 -4.81
CA PHE A 216 7.47 5.18 -4.48
C PHE A 216 7.22 6.44 -5.32
N ALA A 217 6.92 6.30 -6.62
CA ALA A 217 6.55 7.42 -7.48
C ALA A 217 5.25 8.09 -7.02
N HIS A 218 4.21 7.30 -6.69
CA HIS A 218 2.92 7.81 -6.23
C HIS A 218 3.03 8.54 -4.88
N ALA A 219 3.86 8.04 -3.97
CA ALA A 219 4.14 8.69 -2.69
C ALA A 219 5.06 9.94 -2.83
N GLY A 220 5.62 10.18 -4.03
CA GLY A 220 6.41 11.38 -4.36
C GLY A 220 7.91 11.24 -4.15
N TYR A 221 8.46 10.02 -4.10
CA TYR A 221 9.90 9.75 -3.94
C TYR A 221 10.62 9.46 -5.27
N LEU A 222 9.88 9.36 -6.37
CA LEU A 222 10.38 9.24 -7.73
C LEU A 222 9.63 10.21 -8.64
N PRO A 223 10.21 10.66 -9.74
CA PRO A 223 9.45 11.35 -10.78
C PRO A 223 8.31 10.44 -11.25
N THR A 224 7.07 10.93 -11.24
CA THR A 224 5.94 10.18 -11.79
C THR A 224 6.22 9.91 -13.27
N PRO A 225 6.29 8.64 -13.73
CA PRO A 225 6.43 8.37 -15.14
C PRO A 225 5.24 9.01 -15.89
N PRO A 226 5.45 9.56 -17.09
CA PRO A 226 4.35 10.09 -17.88
C PRO A 226 3.31 8.98 -18.04
N ARG A 227 2.03 9.29 -17.77
CA ARG A 227 0.94 8.34 -18.04
C ARG A 227 1.07 7.94 -19.51
N SER A 228 1.53 6.72 -19.75
CA SER A 228 1.40 6.12 -21.07
C SER A 228 -0.09 6.20 -21.39
N ALA A 229 -0.43 6.88 -22.50
CA ALA A 229 -1.80 6.92 -22.99
C ALA A 229 -2.27 5.46 -23.05
N GLU A 230 -3.20 5.09 -22.18
CA GLU A 230 -3.76 3.75 -22.21
C GLU A 230 -4.36 3.55 -23.60
N PRO A 231 -3.90 2.56 -24.37
CA PRO A 231 -4.65 2.16 -25.55
C PRO A 231 -6.01 1.70 -25.02
N ASN A 232 -7.07 2.30 -25.51
CA ASN A 232 -8.48 2.03 -25.23
C ASN A 232 -8.80 0.54 -25.39
N SER A 233 -8.43 -0.30 -24.41
CA SER A 233 -8.60 -1.75 -24.43
C SER A 233 -9.96 -2.13 -23.81
N ARG A 234 -11.03 -1.78 -24.51
CA ARG A 234 -12.28 -2.52 -24.42
C ARG A 234 -12.13 -3.86 -25.15
N ARG A 235 -11.20 -4.72 -24.74
CA ARG A 235 -11.19 -6.16 -25.03
C ARG A 235 -10.01 -6.80 -24.28
N ARG A 236 -10.28 -7.42 -23.15
CA ARG A 236 -9.35 -8.38 -22.53
C ARG A 236 -9.70 -9.77 -23.08
N PRO A 237 -8.76 -10.52 -23.69
CA PRO A 237 -8.95 -11.93 -23.93
C PRO A 237 -8.91 -12.72 -22.62
N HIS A 238 -9.75 -13.73 -22.51
CA HIS A 238 -9.75 -14.70 -21.42
C HIS A 238 -8.42 -15.45 -21.39
N ALA A 239 -7.58 -15.22 -20.41
CA ALA A 239 -6.47 -16.09 -20.06
C ALA A 239 -6.98 -17.10 -19.03
N SER A 240 -7.05 -18.36 -19.43
CA SER A 240 -7.24 -19.51 -18.56
C SER A 240 -5.96 -19.71 -17.75
N PHE A 241 -6.02 -19.49 -16.45
CA PHE A 241 -4.89 -19.69 -15.54
C PHE A 241 -4.93 -21.15 -15.05
N SER A 242 -4.09 -22.00 -15.64
CA SER A 242 -3.75 -23.31 -15.07
C SER A 242 -2.67 -23.12 -14.02
N ALA A 243 -2.94 -23.48 -12.78
CA ALA A 243 -2.00 -23.41 -11.68
C ALA A 243 -0.95 -24.52 -11.80
N PRO A 244 0.36 -24.24 -11.70
CA PRO A 244 1.35 -25.29 -11.51
C PRO A 244 1.34 -25.80 -10.07
N HIS A 245 1.26 -27.11 -9.93
CA HIS A 245 1.51 -27.83 -8.68
C HIS A 245 3.00 -27.68 -8.32
N ALA A 246 3.30 -26.87 -7.31
CA ALA A 246 4.62 -26.81 -6.69
C ALA A 246 4.49 -27.31 -5.24
N ALA A 247 5.41 -28.22 -4.85
CA ALA A 247 5.51 -28.78 -3.52
C ALA A 247 5.69 -27.70 -2.44
N PRO A 248 5.15 -27.87 -1.23
CA PRO A 248 5.21 -26.86 -0.19
C PRO A 248 6.64 -26.72 0.37
N PRO A 249 7.14 -25.51 0.57
CA PRO A 249 8.36 -25.29 1.33
C PRO A 249 8.10 -25.54 2.80
N THR A 250 9.07 -26.14 3.48
CA THR A 250 9.08 -26.46 4.91
C THR A 250 8.81 -25.20 5.75
N THR A 251 7.62 -25.12 6.33
CA THR A 251 7.23 -24.01 7.22
C THR A 251 7.78 -24.28 8.61
N ILE A 252 8.76 -23.49 9.05
CA ILE A 252 9.15 -23.45 10.47
C ILE A 252 8.23 -22.46 11.15
N THR A 253 7.19 -22.96 11.81
CA THR A 253 6.33 -22.18 12.70
C THR A 253 6.97 -22.19 14.08
N LEU A 254 7.67 -21.13 14.46
CA LEU A 254 8.08 -20.91 15.84
C LEU A 254 6.88 -20.37 16.63
N ARG A 255 6.25 -21.21 17.44
CA ARG A 255 5.41 -20.76 18.54
C ARG A 255 6.33 -20.23 19.63
N ILE A 256 6.27 -18.96 19.92
CA ILE A 256 6.93 -18.36 21.09
C ILE A 256 5.96 -18.53 22.26
N PRO A 257 6.30 -19.30 23.31
CA PRO A 257 5.49 -19.33 24.52
C PRO A 257 5.57 -17.98 25.22
N THR A 258 4.45 -17.46 25.66
CA THR A 258 4.39 -16.29 26.55
C THR A 258 5.20 -16.60 27.81
N GLY A 259 6.33 -15.91 28.00
CA GLY A 259 7.09 -15.98 29.25
C GLY A 259 8.54 -16.45 29.22
N VAL A 260 9.18 -16.53 28.04
CA VAL A 260 10.62 -16.91 27.99
C VAL A 260 11.46 -15.68 27.68
N ALA A 261 12.35 -15.33 28.59
CA ALA A 261 13.39 -14.33 28.38
C ALA A 261 14.32 -14.74 27.23
N PHE A 262 14.64 -13.79 26.35
CA PHE A 262 15.37 -13.99 25.09
C PHE A 262 16.89 -14.17 25.25
N ASP A 263 17.38 -14.66 26.41
CA ASP A 263 18.84 -14.68 26.65
C ASP A 263 19.61 -15.86 26.08
N HIS A 264 18.97 -16.91 25.60
CA HIS A 264 19.67 -18.04 24.99
C HIS A 264 18.82 -18.72 23.93
N LEU A 265 18.93 -18.36 22.68
CA LEU A 265 18.72 -19.28 21.56
C LEU A 265 19.31 -18.68 20.26
N TRP A 266 20.36 -19.32 19.82
CA TRP A 266 21.01 -19.25 18.50
C TRP A 266 20.18 -19.93 17.45
#